data_b57bc19ea3f7b19f410d380ca3b399c5
#
_entry.id   b57bc19ea3f7b19f410d380ca3b399c5
#
_cell.length_a   1.000
_cell.length_b   1.000
_cell.length_c   1.000
_cell.angle_alpha   90.00
_cell.angle_beta   90.00
_cell.angle_gamma   90.00
#
_symmetry.space_group_name_H-M   'P 1'
#
loop_
_entity.id
_entity.type
_entity.pdbx_description
1 polymer ?
#
loop_
_entity_poly.entity_id
_entity_poly.type
_entity_poly.pdbx_seq_one_letter_code
_entity_poly.pdbx_strand_id
1 'polypeptide(L)'
;MKIKNALHRPLVVFVLLYLGYVISYIDRSAISLALSHIGKDFNLGPAELGVVLSAFYLGYAAMQIPGGWLADRFGAKSVVIVSISLWSIFTLMTGLAWSLASLLVIRFLFGLGEGSYPSSAIKGGAEIYTRKDRPKMASLMISSNYTGSFIAPLIIAPLILWLGWRDVFLAIGVAGIIFAVMYAAVVKRPEAYGNYQPQSGSLEGKASTRELLRMPLLWKIVAIWFALGLVNKGLDAWMPMYLLTARGLDLKTVGLLVPLPFISAAIATAMGGWLMVKYFDGREKYLMTGSCILTGVFLYGMYTSQTTSEVIAYQAAAYFFKSFVFAAAFALPTKILSQRLVGTGIGMVNFGGQLAGFVSPMAIGFLVSYYKTYDSAFLFLIGATAVATLISMSLSASKILSVQQANANEA
;
A
#
# COMPACT_ATOMS: atom_id res chain seq x y z
N MET A 1 -0.33 29.76 27.03
CA MET A 1 -1.60 29.82 26.25
C MET A 1 -1.41 29.78 24.73
N LYS A 2 -0.44 30.51 24.11
CA LYS A 2 -0.19 30.51 22.66
C LYS A 2 0.23 29.15 22.07
N ILE A 3 1.05 28.37 22.77
CA ILE A 3 1.53 27.04 22.30
C ILE A 3 0.37 26.01 22.27
N LYS A 4 -0.54 26.00 23.26
CA LYS A 4 -1.70 25.12 23.27
C LYS A 4 -2.64 25.36 22.09
N ASN A 5 -2.84 26.62 21.66
CA ASN A 5 -3.67 26.96 20.51
C ASN A 5 -3.01 26.59 19.17
N ALA A 6 -1.66 26.53 19.10
CA ALA A 6 -0.95 26.12 17.90
C ALA A 6 -1.06 24.59 17.64
N LEU A 7 -1.06 23.79 18.70
CA LEU A 7 -1.16 22.32 18.64
C LEU A 7 -2.54 21.82 18.18
N HIS A 8 -3.56 22.67 18.16
CA HIS A 8 -4.93 22.30 17.77
C HIS A 8 -5.31 22.81 16.37
N ARG A 9 -4.32 23.13 15.52
CA ARG A 9 -4.57 23.49 14.12
C ARG A 9 -4.82 22.24 13.27
N PRO A 10 -5.71 22.29 12.26
CA PRO A 10 -5.95 21.19 11.33
C PRO A 10 -4.66 20.61 10.72
N LEU A 11 -3.68 21.48 10.46
CA LEU A 11 -2.36 21.09 9.93
C LEU A 11 -1.60 20.13 10.86
N VAL A 12 -1.65 20.36 12.18
CA VAL A 12 -0.96 19.48 13.15
C VAL A 12 -1.56 18.09 13.13
N VAL A 13 -2.89 17.99 13.08
CA VAL A 13 -3.58 16.69 12.98
C VAL A 13 -3.22 15.99 11.68
N PHE A 14 -3.21 16.72 10.56
CA PHE A 14 -2.79 16.18 9.27
C PHE A 14 -1.36 15.63 9.34
N VAL A 15 -0.42 16.41 9.88
CA VAL A 15 0.99 15.99 10.01
C VAL A 15 1.10 14.73 10.87
N LEU A 16 0.37 14.64 11.97
CA LEU A 16 0.36 13.43 12.81
C LEU A 16 -0.23 12.22 12.09
N LEU A 17 -1.33 12.38 11.35
CA LEU A 17 -1.90 11.31 10.53
C LEU A 17 -0.93 10.89 9.41
N TYR A 18 -0.28 11.85 8.77
CA TYR A 18 0.73 11.60 7.74
C TYR A 18 1.93 10.83 8.31
N LEU A 19 2.46 11.27 9.44
CA LEU A 19 3.57 10.59 10.13
C LEU A 19 3.19 9.18 10.57
N GLY A 20 1.96 8.96 11.05
CA GLY A 20 1.47 7.64 11.36
C GLY A 20 1.50 6.70 10.15
N TYR A 21 1.15 7.20 8.96
CA TYR A 21 1.30 6.43 7.71
C TYR A 21 2.76 6.15 7.37
N VAL A 22 3.65 7.14 7.52
CA VAL A 22 5.09 6.94 7.28
C VAL A 22 5.64 5.87 8.20
N ILE A 23 5.30 5.91 9.50
CA ILE A 23 5.71 4.89 10.50
C ILE A 23 5.19 3.50 10.08
N SER A 24 3.93 3.38 9.69
CA SER A 24 3.33 2.13 9.22
C SER A 24 4.11 1.53 8.05
N TYR A 25 4.55 2.35 7.08
CA TYR A 25 5.37 1.88 5.96
C TYR A 25 6.81 1.54 6.36
N ILE A 26 7.38 2.20 7.37
CA ILE A 26 8.66 1.83 7.96
C ILE A 26 8.57 0.44 8.58
N ASP A 27 7.53 0.17 9.37
CA ASP A 27 7.28 -1.14 9.99
C ASP A 27 7.13 -2.26 8.96
N ARG A 28 6.38 -1.99 7.87
CA ARG A 28 6.22 -2.96 6.77
C ARG A 28 7.53 -3.27 6.05
N SER A 29 8.37 -2.26 5.84
CA SER A 29 9.64 -2.43 5.13
C SER A 29 10.67 -3.11 6.00
N ALA A 30 10.61 -2.94 7.33
CA ALA A 30 11.56 -3.51 8.27
C ALA A 30 11.65 -5.04 8.18
N ILE A 31 10.51 -5.74 8.00
CA ILE A 31 10.51 -7.20 7.89
C ILE A 31 11.24 -7.68 6.63
N SER A 32 11.07 -7.01 5.48
CA SER A 32 11.74 -7.38 4.23
C SER A 32 13.26 -7.20 4.31
N LEU A 33 13.73 -6.17 5.02
CA LEU A 33 15.15 -5.92 5.27
C LEU A 33 15.75 -6.90 6.30
N ALA A 34 14.97 -7.29 7.29
CA ALA A 34 15.36 -8.27 8.31
C ALA A 34 15.27 -9.74 7.84
N LEU A 35 14.68 -9.99 6.67
CA LEU A 35 14.25 -11.32 6.23
C LEU A 35 15.39 -12.34 6.21
N SER A 36 16.59 -11.93 5.76
CA SER A 36 17.77 -12.81 5.74
C SER A 36 18.26 -13.20 7.14
N HIS A 37 18.16 -12.27 8.10
CA HIS A 37 18.53 -12.52 9.49
C HIS A 37 17.51 -13.43 10.17
N ILE A 38 16.22 -13.18 9.94
CA ILE A 38 15.11 -14.03 10.43
C ILE A 38 15.25 -15.46 9.88
N GLY A 39 15.54 -15.59 8.59
CA GLY A 39 15.77 -16.89 7.94
C GLY A 39 16.90 -17.67 8.58
N LYS A 40 18.01 -17.00 8.91
CA LYS A 40 19.15 -17.63 9.59
C LYS A 40 18.82 -18.02 11.03
N ASP A 41 18.19 -17.13 11.80
CA ASP A 41 17.88 -17.35 13.22
C ASP A 41 16.89 -18.51 13.43
N PHE A 42 15.92 -18.66 12.55
CA PHE A 42 14.88 -19.70 12.64
C PHE A 42 15.10 -20.86 11.68
N ASN A 43 16.22 -20.87 10.94
CA ASN A 43 16.55 -21.88 9.91
C ASN A 43 15.39 -22.05 8.89
N LEU A 44 14.87 -20.92 8.36
CA LEU A 44 13.76 -20.89 7.42
C LEU A 44 14.24 -20.75 5.98
N GLY A 45 13.62 -21.52 5.09
CA GLY A 45 13.82 -21.39 3.66
C GLY A 45 12.93 -20.30 3.01
N PRO A 46 13.11 -20.07 1.70
CA PRO A 46 12.34 -19.05 0.99
C PRO A 46 10.81 -19.25 1.05
N ALA A 47 10.35 -20.50 1.08
CA ALA A 47 8.91 -20.80 1.17
C ALA A 47 8.30 -20.28 2.48
N GLU A 48 8.91 -20.61 3.62
CA GLU A 48 8.48 -20.17 4.94
C GLU A 48 8.57 -18.65 5.07
N LEU A 49 9.64 -18.03 4.56
CA LEU A 49 9.80 -16.57 4.55
C LEU A 49 8.73 -15.89 3.72
N GLY A 50 8.34 -16.47 2.58
CA GLY A 50 7.21 -15.98 1.77
C GLY A 50 5.89 -16.01 2.53
N VAL A 51 5.63 -17.07 3.31
CA VAL A 51 4.43 -17.18 4.17
C VAL A 51 4.45 -16.11 5.28
N VAL A 52 5.62 -15.86 5.90
CA VAL A 52 5.77 -14.79 6.91
C VAL A 52 5.39 -13.43 6.36
N LEU A 53 5.89 -13.09 5.16
CA LEU A 53 5.56 -11.82 4.49
C LEU A 53 4.07 -11.73 4.15
N SER A 54 3.46 -12.83 3.73
CA SER A 54 2.06 -12.91 3.31
C SER A 54 1.09 -12.86 4.48
N ALA A 55 1.46 -13.38 5.65
CA ALA A 55 0.60 -13.41 6.84
C ALA A 55 0.11 -12.00 7.25
N PHE A 56 0.96 -10.98 7.11
CA PHE A 56 0.58 -9.59 7.32
C PHE A 56 -0.57 -9.16 6.42
N TYR A 57 -0.47 -9.42 5.10
CA TYR A 57 -1.49 -8.98 4.15
C TYR A 57 -2.83 -9.67 4.34
N LEU A 58 -2.84 -10.90 4.84
CA LEU A 58 -4.06 -11.61 5.19
C LEU A 58 -4.82 -10.87 6.31
N GLY A 59 -4.14 -10.55 7.41
CA GLY A 59 -4.70 -9.77 8.51
C GLY A 59 -5.14 -8.37 8.08
N TYR A 60 -4.29 -7.69 7.31
CA TYR A 60 -4.57 -6.36 6.80
C TYR A 60 -5.81 -6.32 5.88
N ALA A 61 -5.93 -7.28 4.95
CA ALA A 61 -7.10 -7.39 4.06
C ALA A 61 -8.39 -7.68 4.84
N ALA A 62 -8.32 -8.57 5.84
CA ALA A 62 -9.48 -8.91 6.67
C ALA A 62 -10.03 -7.69 7.42
N MET A 63 -9.17 -6.74 7.79
CA MET A 63 -9.56 -5.56 8.56
C MET A 63 -9.95 -4.33 7.70
N GLN A 64 -9.79 -4.37 6.38
CA GLN A 64 -10.12 -3.22 5.51
C GLN A 64 -11.58 -2.75 5.63
N ILE A 65 -12.53 -3.67 5.59
CA ILE A 65 -13.96 -3.36 5.70
C ILE A 65 -14.37 -3.11 7.16
N PRO A 66 -14.03 -4.00 8.12
CA PRO A 66 -14.35 -3.76 9.54
C PRO A 66 -13.73 -2.47 10.08
N GLY A 67 -12.51 -2.12 9.64
CA GLY A 67 -11.82 -0.90 10.08
C GLY A 67 -12.57 0.39 9.73
N GLY A 68 -13.16 0.46 8.54
CA GLY A 68 -14.03 1.57 8.15
C GLY A 68 -15.28 1.66 9.03
N TRP A 69 -15.95 0.53 9.25
CA TRP A 69 -17.12 0.47 10.14
C TRP A 69 -16.78 0.85 11.59
N LEU A 70 -15.64 0.39 12.11
CA LEU A 70 -15.16 0.79 13.44
C LEU A 70 -14.97 2.31 13.54
N ALA A 71 -14.36 2.91 12.51
CA ALA A 71 -14.16 4.36 12.45
C ALA A 71 -15.49 5.13 12.41
N ASP A 72 -16.52 4.58 11.75
CA ASP A 72 -17.86 5.18 11.72
C ASP A 72 -18.56 5.09 13.07
N ARG A 73 -18.43 3.96 13.76
CA ARG A 73 -19.10 3.70 15.03
C ARG A 73 -18.43 4.35 16.24
N PHE A 74 -17.10 4.29 16.32
CA PHE A 74 -16.32 4.72 17.50
C PHE A 74 -15.58 6.04 17.30
N GLY A 75 -15.66 6.63 16.09
CA GLY A 75 -14.97 7.86 15.71
C GLY A 75 -13.53 7.60 15.26
N ALA A 76 -13.09 8.39 14.27
CA ALA A 76 -11.79 8.24 13.63
C ALA A 76 -10.62 8.30 14.63
N LYS A 77 -10.62 9.27 15.56
CA LYS A 77 -9.57 9.43 16.57
C LYS A 77 -9.34 8.16 17.39
N SER A 78 -10.40 7.54 17.90
CA SER A 78 -10.31 6.36 18.78
C SER A 78 -9.72 5.17 18.01
N VAL A 79 -10.20 4.95 16.78
CA VAL A 79 -9.73 3.83 15.95
C VAL A 79 -8.28 4.05 15.51
N VAL A 80 -7.86 5.27 15.18
CA VAL A 80 -6.46 5.60 14.90
C VAL A 80 -5.56 5.26 16.09
N ILE A 81 -5.94 5.67 17.31
CA ILE A 81 -5.14 5.37 18.53
C ILE A 81 -5.03 3.86 18.75
N VAL A 82 -6.15 3.14 18.70
CA VAL A 82 -6.16 1.68 18.87
C VAL A 82 -5.33 0.99 17.80
N SER A 83 -5.47 1.42 16.56
CA SER A 83 -4.71 0.88 15.43
C SER A 83 -3.21 1.05 15.62
N ILE A 84 -2.75 2.28 15.91
CA ILE A 84 -1.33 2.56 16.17
C ILE A 84 -0.83 1.72 17.37
N SER A 85 -1.58 1.66 18.44
CA SER A 85 -1.19 0.90 19.64
C SER A 85 -1.07 -0.60 19.35
N LEU A 86 -2.05 -1.18 18.66
CA LEU A 86 -2.04 -2.61 18.33
C LEU A 86 -0.87 -2.96 17.42
N TRP A 87 -0.69 -2.24 16.28
CA TRP A 87 0.42 -2.60 15.40
C TRP A 87 1.78 -2.39 16.08
N SER A 88 1.95 -1.33 16.91
CA SER A 88 3.20 -1.08 17.62
C SER A 88 3.52 -2.19 18.64
N ILE A 89 2.51 -2.69 19.35
CA ILE A 89 2.64 -3.86 20.24
C ILE A 89 3.09 -5.08 19.43
N PHE A 90 2.46 -5.36 18.28
CA PHE A 90 2.83 -6.52 17.46
C PHE A 90 4.17 -6.32 16.73
N THR A 91 4.58 -5.07 16.42
CA THR A 91 5.94 -4.76 15.98
C THR A 91 6.95 -5.12 17.07
N LEU A 92 6.73 -4.71 18.31
CA LEU A 92 7.56 -5.07 19.45
C LEU A 92 7.61 -6.59 19.63
N MET A 93 6.45 -7.27 19.60
CA MET A 93 6.37 -8.73 19.70
C MET A 93 7.11 -9.44 18.56
N THR A 94 7.25 -8.83 17.38
CA THR A 94 8.05 -9.39 16.28
C THR A 94 9.50 -9.56 16.70
N GLY A 95 10.09 -8.60 17.43
CA GLY A 95 11.44 -8.72 18.00
C GLY A 95 11.58 -9.83 19.05
N LEU A 96 10.47 -10.17 19.72
CA LEU A 96 10.41 -11.23 20.73
C LEU A 96 9.98 -12.60 20.17
N ALA A 97 9.79 -12.75 18.86
CA ALA A 97 9.37 -14.00 18.26
C ALA A 97 10.40 -15.12 18.50
N TRP A 98 9.89 -16.33 18.81
CA TRP A 98 10.72 -17.49 19.17
C TRP A 98 10.56 -18.70 18.23
N SER A 99 9.65 -18.63 17.27
CA SER A 99 9.38 -19.69 16.30
C SER A 99 8.69 -19.12 15.05
N LEU A 100 8.67 -19.91 13.97
CA LEU A 100 7.89 -19.59 12.77
C LEU A 100 6.40 -19.37 13.13
N ALA A 101 5.82 -20.25 13.94
CA ALA A 101 4.42 -20.15 14.32
C ALA A 101 4.12 -18.84 15.08
N SER A 102 4.98 -18.46 16.06
CA SER A 102 4.83 -17.19 16.76
C SER A 102 4.94 -16.01 15.80
N LEU A 103 5.89 -16.04 14.87
CA LEU A 103 6.10 -14.99 13.89
C LEU A 103 4.89 -14.84 12.95
N LEU A 104 4.30 -15.95 12.48
CA LEU A 104 3.10 -15.94 11.63
C LEU A 104 1.90 -15.32 12.34
N VAL A 105 1.65 -15.73 13.58
CA VAL A 105 0.53 -15.17 14.40
C VAL A 105 0.75 -13.68 14.64
N ILE A 106 1.96 -13.29 15.04
CA ILE A 106 2.30 -11.89 15.29
C ILE A 106 2.12 -11.05 14.01
N ARG A 107 2.60 -11.52 12.86
CA ARG A 107 2.47 -10.82 11.58
C ARG A 107 1.01 -10.69 11.13
N PHE A 108 0.19 -11.72 11.33
CA PHE A 108 -1.25 -11.67 11.07
C PHE A 108 -1.95 -10.64 11.96
N LEU A 109 -1.69 -10.68 13.27
CA LEU A 109 -2.26 -9.74 14.24
C LEU A 109 -1.76 -8.29 14.02
N PHE A 110 -0.49 -8.12 13.62
CA PHE A 110 0.04 -6.84 13.16
C PHE A 110 -0.78 -6.30 11.98
N GLY A 111 -1.07 -7.15 10.98
CA GLY A 111 -1.93 -6.80 9.85
C GLY A 111 -3.34 -6.38 10.26
N LEU A 112 -3.97 -7.12 11.19
CA LEU A 112 -5.27 -6.75 11.75
C LEU A 112 -5.21 -5.38 12.46
N GLY A 113 -4.20 -5.15 13.28
CA GLY A 113 -4.01 -3.86 13.98
C GLY A 113 -3.89 -2.71 13.02
N GLU A 114 -3.08 -2.86 11.96
CA GLU A 114 -2.81 -1.79 11.00
C GLU A 114 -3.93 -1.58 9.97
N GLY A 115 -4.68 -2.62 9.62
CA GLY A 115 -5.66 -2.58 8.53
C GLY A 115 -6.81 -1.59 8.69
N SER A 116 -7.11 -1.14 9.92
CA SER A 116 -8.11 -0.10 10.19
C SER A 116 -7.58 1.33 10.05
N TYR A 117 -6.25 1.52 10.04
CA TYR A 117 -5.64 2.84 10.04
C TYR A 117 -5.96 3.66 8.80
N PRO A 118 -5.85 3.15 7.56
CA PRO A 118 -6.05 3.94 6.34
C PRO A 118 -7.42 4.62 6.27
N SER A 119 -8.48 3.87 6.50
CA SER A 119 -9.85 4.40 6.48
C SER A 119 -10.07 5.41 7.60
N SER A 120 -9.57 5.11 8.80
CA SER A 120 -9.70 5.99 9.96
C SER A 120 -8.89 7.29 9.81
N ALA A 121 -7.68 7.22 9.25
CA ALA A 121 -6.84 8.40 9.03
C ALA A 121 -7.47 9.35 7.98
N ILE A 122 -7.96 8.80 6.86
CA ILE A 122 -8.67 9.59 5.83
C ILE A 122 -9.94 10.21 6.41
N LYS A 123 -10.72 9.45 7.17
CA LYS A 123 -11.91 9.96 7.85
C LYS A 123 -11.57 11.06 8.85
N GLY A 124 -10.58 10.85 9.71
CA GLY A 124 -10.13 11.85 10.69
C GLY A 124 -9.67 13.15 10.04
N GLY A 125 -8.99 13.06 8.89
CA GLY A 125 -8.71 14.24 8.08
C GLY A 125 -9.96 14.88 7.51
N ALA A 126 -10.88 14.09 6.95
CA ALA A 126 -12.12 14.60 6.36
C ALA A 126 -13.07 15.27 7.38
N GLU A 127 -13.01 14.88 8.65
CA GLU A 127 -13.78 15.51 9.75
C GLU A 127 -13.27 16.90 10.10
N ILE A 128 -12.00 17.22 9.81
CA ILE A 128 -11.34 18.47 10.21
C ILE A 128 -11.21 19.46 9.04
N TYR A 129 -11.04 18.94 7.80
CA TYR A 129 -10.87 19.75 6.61
C TYR A 129 -12.20 20.08 5.93
N THR A 130 -12.28 21.28 5.32
CA THR A 130 -13.45 21.71 4.52
C THR A 130 -13.65 20.77 3.32
N ARG A 131 -14.88 20.66 2.81
CA ARG A 131 -15.17 19.82 1.62
C ARG A 131 -14.26 20.13 0.44
N LYS A 132 -13.89 21.41 0.25
CA LYS A 132 -13.00 21.89 -0.82
C LYS A 132 -11.58 21.33 -0.68
N ASP A 133 -11.06 21.18 0.55
CA ASP A 133 -9.68 20.80 0.82
C ASP A 133 -9.48 19.31 1.01
N ARG A 134 -10.57 18.55 1.22
CA ARG A 134 -10.53 17.07 1.43
C ARG A 134 -9.79 16.31 0.32
N PRO A 135 -10.02 16.58 -0.99
CA PRO A 135 -9.30 15.85 -2.04
C PRO A 135 -7.79 16.09 -2.00
N LYS A 136 -7.36 17.34 -1.74
CA LYS A 136 -5.95 17.68 -1.59
C LYS A 136 -5.33 16.99 -0.39
N MET A 137 -6.03 17.01 0.75
CA MET A 137 -5.61 16.32 1.97
C MET A 137 -5.46 14.81 1.73
N ALA A 138 -6.44 14.17 1.10
CA ALA A 138 -6.40 12.74 0.81
C ALA A 138 -5.25 12.36 -0.14
N SER A 139 -5.00 13.15 -1.18
CA SER A 139 -3.89 12.95 -2.11
C SER A 139 -2.53 13.07 -1.42
N LEU A 140 -2.36 14.08 -0.56
CA LEU A 140 -1.16 14.23 0.24
C LEU A 140 -1.00 13.06 1.24
N MET A 141 -2.09 12.58 1.84
CA MET A 141 -2.06 11.42 2.73
C MET A 141 -1.55 10.16 1.99
N ILE A 142 -1.97 9.95 0.76
CA ILE A 142 -1.50 8.82 -0.07
C ILE A 142 0.01 8.91 -0.36
N SER A 143 0.57 10.11 -0.50
CA SER A 143 2.00 10.30 -0.77
C SER A 143 2.90 9.80 0.37
N SER A 144 2.37 9.68 1.59
CA SER A 144 3.09 9.10 2.73
C SER A 144 3.58 7.67 2.50
N ASN A 145 2.90 6.93 1.61
CA ASN A 145 3.29 5.57 1.21
C ASN A 145 4.69 5.58 0.59
N TYR A 146 4.92 6.48 -0.37
CA TYR A 146 6.21 6.61 -1.04
C TYR A 146 7.28 7.19 -0.10
N THR A 147 6.89 8.18 0.73
CA THR A 147 7.78 8.76 1.74
C THR A 147 8.26 7.69 2.72
N GLY A 148 7.35 6.90 3.28
CA GLY A 148 7.68 5.81 4.19
C GLY A 148 8.54 4.74 3.54
N SER A 149 8.17 4.27 2.34
CA SER A 149 8.93 3.26 1.60
C SER A 149 10.32 3.74 1.17
N PHE A 150 10.48 5.05 0.90
CA PHE A 150 11.78 5.63 0.59
C PHE A 150 12.67 5.76 1.83
N ILE A 151 12.12 6.26 2.95
CA ILE A 151 12.88 6.52 4.17
C ILE A 151 13.22 5.22 4.91
N ALA A 152 12.34 4.23 4.88
CA ALA A 152 12.47 3.01 5.67
C ALA A 152 13.81 2.28 5.47
N PRO A 153 14.24 1.94 4.24
CA PRO A 153 15.50 1.23 4.06
C PRO A 153 16.72 2.03 4.52
N LEU A 154 16.68 3.37 4.36
CA LEU A 154 17.76 4.27 4.78
C LEU A 154 17.99 4.29 6.29
N ILE A 155 16.92 4.09 7.06
CA ILE A 155 16.97 4.05 8.53
C ILE A 155 17.16 2.63 9.04
N ILE A 156 16.38 1.68 8.52
CA ILE A 156 16.30 0.33 9.08
C ILE A 156 17.55 -0.49 8.79
N ALA A 157 18.13 -0.41 7.58
CA ALA A 157 19.30 -1.20 7.25
C ALA A 157 20.52 -0.87 8.17
N PRO A 158 20.89 0.41 8.38
CA PRO A 158 21.93 0.75 9.36
C PRO A 158 21.58 0.32 10.78
N LEU A 159 20.33 0.46 11.20
CA LEU A 159 19.91 0.05 12.55
C LEU A 159 20.02 -1.46 12.75
N ILE A 160 19.66 -2.28 11.75
CA ILE A 160 19.83 -3.74 11.81
C ILE A 160 21.31 -4.12 11.95
N LEU A 161 22.20 -3.43 11.22
CA LEU A 161 23.64 -3.66 11.32
C LEU A 161 24.21 -3.30 12.69
N TRP A 162 23.66 -2.29 13.35
CA TRP A 162 24.15 -1.80 14.64
C TRP A 162 23.55 -2.52 15.84
N LEU A 163 22.23 -2.74 15.86
CA LEU A 163 21.49 -3.29 16.99
C LEU A 163 21.10 -4.77 16.80
N GLY A 164 21.13 -5.26 15.56
CA GLY A 164 20.48 -6.51 15.20
C GLY A 164 18.98 -6.33 14.93
N TRP A 165 18.39 -7.28 14.20
CA TRP A 165 17.01 -7.17 13.75
C TRP A 165 15.98 -7.18 14.90
N ARG A 166 16.21 -7.95 15.96
CA ARG A 166 15.29 -8.06 17.11
C ARG A 166 15.15 -6.72 17.83
N ASP A 167 16.27 -6.10 18.16
CA ASP A 167 16.28 -4.83 18.89
C ASP A 167 15.74 -3.67 18.04
N VAL A 168 15.89 -3.75 16.71
CA VAL A 168 15.24 -2.79 15.79
C VAL A 168 13.72 -2.89 15.89
N PHE A 169 13.14 -4.09 15.91
CA PHE A 169 11.69 -4.26 16.07
C PHE A 169 11.21 -3.79 17.47
N LEU A 170 12.00 -4.05 18.53
CA LEU A 170 11.70 -3.53 19.86
C LEU A 170 11.71 -1.98 19.86
N ALA A 171 12.74 -1.37 19.27
CA ALA A 171 12.86 0.09 19.21
C ALA A 171 11.74 0.75 18.41
N ILE A 172 11.39 0.20 17.23
CA ILE A 172 10.28 0.71 16.40
C ILE A 172 8.94 0.55 17.13
N GLY A 173 8.69 -0.60 17.77
CA GLY A 173 7.47 -0.83 18.53
C GLY A 173 7.31 0.14 19.69
N VAL A 174 8.38 0.40 20.45
CA VAL A 174 8.38 1.41 21.53
C VAL A 174 8.13 2.81 20.96
N ALA A 175 8.82 3.19 19.88
CA ALA A 175 8.62 4.48 19.21
C ALA A 175 7.16 4.65 18.73
N GLY A 176 6.55 3.59 18.21
CA GLY A 176 5.14 3.60 17.79
C GLY A 176 4.18 3.76 18.97
N ILE A 177 4.44 3.13 20.13
CA ILE A 177 3.63 3.32 21.35
C ILE A 177 3.75 4.78 21.85
N ILE A 178 4.96 5.34 21.87
CA ILE A 178 5.17 6.75 22.21
C ILE A 178 4.39 7.65 21.25
N PHE A 179 4.41 7.35 19.96
CA PHE A 179 3.66 8.08 18.97
C PHE A 179 2.14 7.97 19.18
N ALA A 180 1.61 6.80 19.56
CA ALA A 180 0.20 6.61 19.90
C ALA A 180 -0.22 7.49 21.08
N VAL A 181 0.59 7.53 22.15
CA VAL A 181 0.35 8.37 23.32
C VAL A 181 0.40 9.86 22.95
N MET A 182 1.39 10.27 22.16
CA MET A 182 1.49 11.65 21.66
C MET A 182 0.27 12.03 20.82
N TYR A 183 -0.15 11.17 19.89
CA TYR A 183 -1.35 11.38 19.07
C TYR A 183 -2.61 11.53 19.95
N ALA A 184 -2.77 10.65 20.94
CA ALA A 184 -3.91 10.68 21.86
C ALA A 184 -3.98 11.97 22.67
N ALA A 185 -2.82 12.49 23.11
CA ALA A 185 -2.68 13.71 23.90
C ALA A 185 -2.92 14.99 23.08
N VAL A 186 -2.42 15.03 21.84
CA VAL A 186 -2.45 16.23 20.99
C VAL A 186 -3.75 16.36 20.22
N VAL A 187 -4.25 15.26 19.62
CA VAL A 187 -5.45 15.30 18.77
C VAL A 187 -6.69 15.34 19.66
N LYS A 188 -7.52 16.33 19.47
CA LYS A 188 -8.83 16.46 20.14
C LYS A 188 -9.93 15.77 19.33
N ARG A 189 -11.15 15.75 19.89
CA ARG A 189 -12.33 15.34 19.15
C ARG A 189 -12.63 16.32 18.02
N PRO A 190 -13.24 15.88 16.91
CA PRO A 190 -13.49 16.73 15.72
C PRO A 190 -14.23 18.03 16.03
N GLU A 191 -15.14 18.03 17.00
CA GLU A 191 -15.93 19.20 17.39
C GLU A 191 -15.07 20.38 17.88
N ALA A 192 -13.85 20.09 18.36
CA ALA A 192 -12.94 21.10 18.86
C ALA A 192 -12.24 21.93 17.75
N TYR A 193 -12.39 21.54 16.47
CA TYR A 193 -11.69 22.18 15.35
C TYR A 193 -12.56 23.19 14.56
N GLY A 194 -13.80 23.40 14.94
CA GLY A 194 -14.68 24.45 14.38
C GLY A 194 -15.22 24.19 12.97
N ASN A 195 -14.62 23.27 12.22
CA ASN A 195 -15.04 22.89 10.86
C ASN A 195 -15.82 21.58 10.82
N TYR A 196 -16.09 21.00 11.99
CA TYR A 196 -16.80 19.75 12.09
C TYR A 196 -18.22 19.90 11.52
N GLN A 197 -18.45 19.26 10.40
CA GLN A 197 -19.78 19.02 9.89
C GLN A 197 -20.08 17.54 10.14
N PRO A 198 -21.03 17.22 11.02
CA PRO A 198 -21.52 15.86 11.13
C PRO A 198 -21.84 15.37 9.72
N GLN A 199 -21.29 14.24 9.30
CA GLN A 199 -21.80 13.59 8.11
C GLN A 199 -23.21 13.10 8.47
N SER A 200 -24.18 14.01 8.43
CA SER A 200 -25.59 13.70 8.52
C SER A 200 -25.97 12.97 7.25
N GLY A 201 -26.24 11.71 7.40
CA GLY A 201 -26.85 10.88 6.38
C GLY A 201 -25.83 9.96 5.70
N SER A 202 -25.80 8.71 6.13
CA SER A 202 -25.89 7.65 5.15
C SER A 202 -26.82 8.12 4.05
N LEU A 203 -26.32 8.25 2.81
CA LEU A 203 -27.21 8.42 1.65
C LEU A 203 -28.27 7.32 1.77
N GLU A 204 -29.49 7.70 2.25
CA GLU A 204 -30.60 6.79 2.41
C GLU A 204 -30.93 6.16 1.07
N GLY A 205 -30.59 4.94 0.94
CA GLY A 205 -30.77 4.09 -0.20
C GLY A 205 -29.67 3.04 -0.15
N LYS A 206 -30.03 1.82 0.24
CA LYS A 206 -29.13 0.66 0.15
C LYS A 206 -28.66 0.52 -1.28
N ALA A 207 -27.54 1.22 -1.62
CA ALA A 207 -26.86 0.96 -2.88
C ALA A 207 -26.54 -0.54 -2.89
N SER A 208 -27.10 -1.26 -3.87
CA SER A 208 -27.02 -2.69 -3.86
C SER A 208 -25.59 -3.12 -4.22
N THR A 209 -24.82 -3.56 -3.22
CA THR A 209 -23.51 -4.21 -3.44
C THR A 209 -23.60 -5.30 -4.52
N ARG A 210 -24.78 -5.89 -4.70
CA ARG A 210 -25.06 -6.88 -5.76
C ARG A 210 -24.89 -6.30 -7.18
N GLU A 211 -25.15 -5.00 -7.37
CA GLU A 211 -24.95 -4.32 -8.64
C GLU A 211 -23.46 -4.27 -9.01
N LEU A 212 -22.60 -3.87 -8.06
CA LEU A 212 -21.14 -3.87 -8.26
C LEU A 212 -20.59 -5.26 -8.57
N LEU A 213 -21.07 -6.29 -7.84
CA LEU A 213 -20.64 -7.68 -8.05
C LEU A 213 -21.01 -8.20 -9.44
N ARG A 214 -22.02 -7.63 -10.09
CA ARG A 214 -22.46 -7.97 -11.45
C ARG A 214 -21.84 -7.10 -12.55
N MET A 215 -20.96 -6.14 -12.19
CA MET A 215 -20.35 -5.21 -13.13
C MET A 215 -19.02 -5.74 -13.68
N PRO A 216 -18.98 -6.34 -14.90
CA PRO A 216 -17.75 -6.96 -15.44
C PRO A 216 -16.62 -5.96 -15.61
N LEU A 217 -16.93 -4.67 -15.89
CA LEU A 217 -15.94 -3.61 -16.06
C LEU A 217 -15.17 -3.38 -14.76
N LEU A 218 -15.86 -3.35 -13.61
CA LEU A 218 -15.21 -3.18 -12.31
C LEU A 218 -14.29 -4.37 -11.99
N TRP A 219 -14.74 -5.60 -12.24
CA TRP A 219 -13.92 -6.79 -12.02
C TRP A 219 -12.68 -6.83 -12.91
N LYS A 220 -12.74 -6.32 -14.14
CA LYS A 220 -11.57 -6.17 -15.00
C LYS A 220 -10.56 -5.20 -14.38
N ILE A 221 -11.01 -4.06 -13.82
CA ILE A 221 -10.13 -3.11 -13.14
C ILE A 221 -9.50 -3.75 -11.89
N VAL A 222 -10.29 -4.46 -11.07
CA VAL A 222 -9.81 -5.23 -9.91
C VAL A 222 -8.74 -6.24 -10.33
N ALA A 223 -8.98 -7.00 -11.40
CA ALA A 223 -8.06 -8.02 -11.90
C ALA A 223 -6.76 -7.43 -12.45
N ILE A 224 -6.83 -6.31 -13.18
CA ILE A 224 -5.64 -5.58 -13.64
C ILE A 224 -4.82 -5.10 -12.44
N TRP A 225 -5.51 -4.52 -11.45
CA TRP A 225 -4.84 -4.01 -10.25
C TRP A 225 -4.30 -5.14 -9.37
N PHE A 226 -4.99 -6.28 -9.27
CA PHE A 226 -4.47 -7.49 -8.64
C PHE A 226 -3.19 -7.96 -9.32
N ALA A 227 -3.19 -8.11 -10.65
CA ALA A 227 -2.05 -8.62 -11.40
C ALA A 227 -0.82 -7.70 -11.28
N LEU A 228 -0.99 -6.37 -11.39
CA LEU A 228 0.11 -5.42 -11.12
C LEU A 228 0.44 -5.30 -9.63
N GLY A 229 -0.50 -5.58 -8.76
CA GLY A 229 -0.30 -5.72 -7.33
C GLY A 229 0.68 -6.86 -7.00
N LEU A 230 0.62 -7.98 -7.74
CA LEU A 230 1.59 -9.07 -7.62
C LEU A 230 3.01 -8.56 -7.87
N VAL A 231 3.21 -7.75 -8.91
CA VAL A 231 4.51 -7.14 -9.22
C VAL A 231 4.96 -6.22 -8.09
N ASN A 232 4.08 -5.29 -7.69
CA ASN A 232 4.42 -4.32 -6.65
C ASN A 232 4.81 -5.00 -5.35
N LYS A 233 3.92 -5.87 -4.84
CA LYS A 233 4.09 -6.51 -3.54
C LYS A 233 5.21 -7.56 -3.54
N GLY A 234 5.40 -8.23 -4.68
CA GLY A 234 6.51 -9.18 -4.84
C GLY A 234 7.87 -8.49 -4.79
N LEU A 235 8.04 -7.42 -5.57
CA LEU A 235 9.29 -6.66 -5.57
C LEU A 235 9.52 -5.95 -4.22
N ASP A 236 8.51 -5.28 -3.65
CA ASP A 236 8.63 -4.62 -2.35
C ASP A 236 9.09 -5.60 -1.25
N ALA A 237 8.61 -6.84 -1.30
CA ALA A 237 8.89 -7.86 -0.30
C ALA A 237 10.25 -8.55 -0.48
N TRP A 238 10.61 -8.88 -1.73
CA TRP A 238 11.74 -9.77 -2.02
C TRP A 238 12.99 -9.07 -2.55
N MET A 239 12.92 -7.81 -3.01
CA MET A 239 14.10 -7.12 -3.53
C MET A 239 15.26 -7.03 -2.54
N PRO A 240 15.05 -6.71 -1.24
CA PRO A 240 16.18 -6.72 -0.30
C PRO A 240 16.88 -8.08 -0.24
N MET A 241 16.11 -9.17 -0.15
CA MET A 241 16.65 -10.52 -0.08
C MET A 241 17.34 -10.94 -1.38
N TYR A 242 16.78 -10.60 -2.53
CA TYR A 242 17.39 -10.84 -3.84
C TYR A 242 18.75 -10.14 -3.98
N LEU A 243 18.81 -8.85 -3.59
CA LEU A 243 20.06 -8.08 -3.66
C LEU A 243 21.14 -8.65 -2.71
N LEU A 244 20.74 -9.07 -1.51
CA LEU A 244 21.65 -9.70 -0.54
C LEU A 244 22.17 -11.06 -1.01
N THR A 245 21.26 -11.94 -1.49
CA THR A 245 21.60 -13.37 -1.72
C THR A 245 21.99 -13.68 -3.15
N ALA A 246 21.30 -13.12 -4.15
CA ALA A 246 21.57 -13.39 -5.56
C ALA A 246 22.61 -12.42 -6.17
N ARG A 247 22.69 -11.18 -5.65
CA ARG A 247 23.65 -10.18 -6.11
C ARG A 247 24.84 -10.00 -5.16
N GLY A 248 24.83 -10.65 -3.99
CA GLY A 248 25.95 -10.65 -3.04
C GLY A 248 26.25 -9.30 -2.39
N LEU A 249 25.27 -8.38 -2.35
CA LEU A 249 25.44 -7.07 -1.76
C LEU A 249 25.36 -7.12 -0.24
N ASP A 250 26.02 -6.18 0.41
CA ASP A 250 25.87 -5.96 1.84
C ASP A 250 24.58 -5.19 2.17
N LEU A 251 24.09 -5.31 3.41
CA LEU A 251 22.82 -4.70 3.84
C LEU A 251 22.83 -3.16 3.77
N LYS A 252 23.99 -2.53 3.96
CA LYS A 252 24.15 -1.07 3.85
C LYS A 252 23.89 -0.60 2.43
N THR A 253 24.50 -1.27 1.46
CA THR A 253 24.30 -0.99 0.02
C THR A 253 22.85 -1.27 -0.39
N VAL A 254 22.25 -2.36 0.08
CA VAL A 254 20.83 -2.67 -0.15
C VAL A 254 19.92 -1.55 0.41
N GLY A 255 20.20 -1.06 1.62
CA GLY A 255 19.47 0.05 2.22
C GLY A 255 19.52 1.36 1.41
N LEU A 256 20.58 1.58 0.64
CA LEU A 256 20.71 2.75 -0.25
C LEU A 256 20.04 2.55 -1.61
N LEU A 257 20.01 1.34 -2.14
CA LEU A 257 19.51 1.06 -3.50
C LEU A 257 17.98 0.83 -3.52
N VAL A 258 17.45 0.11 -2.55
CA VAL A 258 16.01 -0.24 -2.46
C VAL A 258 15.08 0.99 -2.47
N PRO A 259 15.43 2.16 -1.91
CA PRO A 259 14.59 3.35 -1.97
C PRO A 259 14.42 3.95 -3.36
N LEU A 260 15.41 3.82 -4.26
CA LEU A 260 15.46 4.56 -5.51
C LEU A 260 14.24 4.36 -6.42
N PRO A 261 13.71 3.16 -6.65
CA PRO A 261 12.51 2.95 -7.45
C PRO A 261 11.26 3.67 -6.91
N PHE A 262 11.17 3.94 -5.61
CA PHE A 262 10.01 4.65 -5.03
C PHE A 262 9.97 6.13 -5.41
N ILE A 263 11.12 6.75 -5.74
CA ILE A 263 11.19 8.12 -6.27
C ILE A 263 10.46 8.17 -7.62
N SER A 264 10.79 7.24 -8.52
CA SER A 264 10.16 7.18 -9.83
C SER A 264 8.65 6.90 -9.74
N ALA A 265 8.24 6.03 -8.81
CA ALA A 265 6.84 5.76 -8.54
C ALA A 265 6.09 6.99 -8.02
N ALA A 266 6.69 7.78 -7.14
CA ALA A 266 6.11 9.02 -6.62
C ALA A 266 5.90 10.06 -7.72
N ILE A 267 6.93 10.27 -8.57
CA ILE A 267 6.87 11.17 -9.73
C ILE A 267 5.75 10.72 -10.69
N ALA A 268 5.75 9.44 -11.06
CA ALA A 268 4.76 8.89 -11.98
C ALA A 268 3.33 8.96 -11.43
N THR A 269 3.13 8.76 -10.14
CA THR A 269 1.80 8.87 -9.52
C THR A 269 1.28 10.31 -9.56
N ALA A 270 2.16 11.29 -9.29
CA ALA A 270 1.82 12.71 -9.41
C ALA A 270 1.49 13.10 -10.86
N MET A 271 2.26 12.60 -11.83
CA MET A 271 2.04 12.83 -13.26
C MET A 271 0.80 12.09 -13.78
N GLY A 272 0.49 10.91 -13.24
CA GLY A 272 -0.55 10.02 -13.76
C GLY A 272 -1.94 10.65 -13.76
N GLY A 273 -2.29 11.37 -12.70
CA GLY A 273 -3.54 12.11 -12.63
C GLY A 273 -3.65 13.20 -13.69
N TRP A 274 -2.56 13.96 -13.88
CA TRP A 274 -2.51 15.02 -14.89
C TRP A 274 -2.56 14.46 -16.33
N LEU A 275 -1.77 13.41 -16.62
CA LEU A 275 -1.78 12.73 -17.92
C LEU A 275 -3.16 12.20 -18.27
N MET A 276 -3.82 11.57 -17.30
CA MET A 276 -5.13 10.96 -17.51
C MET A 276 -6.18 12.01 -17.85
N VAL A 277 -6.21 13.14 -17.15
CA VAL A 277 -7.18 14.21 -17.42
C VAL A 277 -6.88 14.94 -18.74
N LYS A 278 -5.60 15.20 -19.05
CA LYS A 278 -5.24 16.02 -20.19
C LYS A 278 -5.21 15.27 -21.52
N TYR A 279 -4.76 14.00 -21.52
CA TYR A 279 -4.48 13.26 -22.77
C TYR A 279 -5.27 11.96 -22.91
N PHE A 280 -5.74 11.38 -21.80
CA PHE A 280 -6.36 10.05 -21.79
C PHE A 280 -7.78 10.05 -21.23
N ASP A 281 -8.44 11.20 -21.16
CA ASP A 281 -9.84 11.26 -20.76
C ASP A 281 -10.72 10.52 -21.77
N GLY A 282 -11.50 9.53 -21.27
CA GLY A 282 -12.23 8.57 -22.10
C GLY A 282 -11.35 7.56 -22.87
N ARG A 283 -10.03 7.64 -22.73
CA ARG A 283 -9.03 6.78 -23.35
C ARG A 283 -8.14 6.06 -22.34
N GLU A 284 -8.59 5.94 -21.11
CA GLU A 284 -7.83 5.36 -19.98
C GLU A 284 -7.34 3.93 -20.28
N LYS A 285 -8.06 3.19 -21.09
CA LYS A 285 -7.66 1.87 -21.61
C LYS A 285 -6.24 1.90 -22.21
N TYR A 286 -5.94 2.89 -23.06
CA TYR A 286 -4.66 2.95 -23.77
C TYR A 286 -3.52 3.28 -22.79
N LEU A 287 -3.76 4.17 -21.82
CA LEU A 287 -2.80 4.44 -20.75
C LEU A 287 -2.49 3.19 -19.94
N MET A 288 -3.54 2.47 -19.52
CA MET A 288 -3.39 1.23 -18.74
C MET A 288 -2.65 0.16 -19.53
N THR A 289 -3.06 -0.09 -20.77
CA THR A 289 -2.47 -1.15 -21.62
C THR A 289 -1.00 -0.84 -21.93
N GLY A 290 -0.70 0.38 -22.38
CA GLY A 290 0.69 0.79 -22.67
C GLY A 290 1.58 0.70 -21.43
N SER A 291 1.07 1.12 -20.27
CA SER A 291 1.79 1.04 -19.00
C SER A 291 2.01 -0.41 -18.54
N CYS A 292 1.04 -1.31 -18.72
CA CYS A 292 1.22 -2.73 -18.43
C CYS A 292 2.32 -3.35 -19.31
N ILE A 293 2.30 -3.06 -20.62
CA ILE A 293 3.31 -3.56 -21.57
C ILE A 293 4.70 -3.06 -21.16
N LEU A 294 4.86 -1.76 -20.92
CA LEU A 294 6.15 -1.18 -20.53
C LEU A 294 6.63 -1.72 -19.18
N THR A 295 5.73 -1.92 -18.22
CA THR A 295 6.09 -2.58 -16.96
C THR A 295 6.66 -3.97 -17.22
N GLY A 296 6.02 -4.77 -18.09
CA GLY A 296 6.51 -6.11 -18.46
C GLY A 296 7.87 -6.07 -19.17
N VAL A 297 8.06 -5.14 -20.11
CA VAL A 297 9.35 -4.95 -20.80
C VAL A 297 10.47 -4.63 -19.83
N PHE A 298 10.24 -3.73 -18.87
CA PHE A 298 11.26 -3.38 -17.89
C PHE A 298 11.48 -4.48 -16.83
N LEU A 299 10.46 -5.28 -16.50
CA LEU A 299 10.67 -6.49 -15.70
C LEU A 299 11.51 -7.54 -16.45
N TYR A 300 11.31 -7.69 -17.74
CA TYR A 300 12.16 -8.54 -18.58
C TYR A 300 13.60 -8.00 -18.62
N GLY A 301 13.79 -6.68 -18.72
CA GLY A 301 15.09 -6.04 -18.56
C GLY A 301 15.74 -6.34 -17.22
N MET A 302 14.99 -6.30 -16.10
CA MET A 302 15.49 -6.73 -14.79
C MET A 302 15.95 -8.19 -14.78
N TYR A 303 15.16 -9.07 -15.37
CA TYR A 303 15.45 -10.51 -15.45
C TYR A 303 16.76 -10.79 -16.21
N THR A 304 17.00 -10.08 -17.32
CA THR A 304 18.18 -10.27 -18.16
C THR A 304 19.41 -9.46 -17.73
N SER A 305 19.27 -8.61 -16.72
CA SER A 305 20.34 -7.71 -16.25
C SER A 305 21.53 -8.44 -15.67
N GLN A 306 22.72 -8.03 -16.09
CA GLN A 306 23.98 -8.57 -15.57
C GLN A 306 24.48 -7.76 -14.37
N THR A 307 24.21 -6.47 -14.31
CA THR A 307 24.69 -5.57 -13.27
C THR A 307 23.57 -5.16 -12.30
N THR A 308 23.94 -4.86 -11.05
CA THR A 308 22.99 -4.35 -10.05
C THR A 308 22.40 -3.00 -10.45
N SER A 309 23.20 -2.14 -11.07
CA SER A 309 22.74 -0.83 -11.52
C SER A 309 21.63 -0.94 -12.57
N GLU A 310 21.74 -1.89 -13.50
CA GLU A 310 20.70 -2.18 -14.51
C GLU A 310 19.43 -2.69 -13.82
N VAL A 311 19.54 -3.59 -12.84
CA VAL A 311 18.37 -4.10 -12.08
C VAL A 311 17.61 -2.95 -11.45
N ILE A 312 18.29 -2.05 -10.75
CA ILE A 312 17.66 -0.90 -10.09
C ILE A 312 17.07 0.10 -11.09
N ALA A 313 17.78 0.37 -12.19
CA ALA A 313 17.28 1.24 -13.24
C ALA A 313 16.01 0.69 -13.90
N TYR A 314 16.00 -0.58 -14.26
CA TYR A 314 14.82 -1.23 -14.81
C TYR A 314 13.68 -1.35 -13.80
N GLN A 315 13.97 -1.60 -12.51
CA GLN A 315 12.96 -1.56 -11.45
C GLN A 315 12.34 -0.18 -11.32
N ALA A 316 13.15 0.88 -11.36
CA ALA A 316 12.67 2.26 -11.32
C ALA A 316 11.75 2.57 -12.51
N ALA A 317 12.11 2.11 -13.71
CA ALA A 317 11.29 2.25 -14.91
C ALA A 317 9.98 1.42 -14.81
N ALA A 318 10.05 0.19 -14.34
CA ALA A 318 8.86 -0.63 -14.09
C ALA A 318 7.90 0.03 -13.07
N TYR A 319 8.45 0.59 -11.98
CA TYR A 319 7.66 1.32 -10.97
C TYR A 319 7.04 2.60 -11.54
N PHE A 320 7.75 3.31 -12.42
CA PHE A 320 7.24 4.48 -13.10
C PHE A 320 5.96 4.15 -13.89
N PHE A 321 6.04 3.19 -14.80
CA PHE A 321 4.90 2.85 -15.66
C PHE A 321 3.76 2.16 -14.89
N LYS A 322 4.06 1.26 -13.95
CA LYS A 322 3.07 0.64 -13.07
C LYS A 322 2.23 1.70 -12.32
N SER A 323 2.83 2.82 -11.92
CA SER A 323 2.15 3.86 -11.17
C SER A 323 1.07 4.59 -11.97
N PHE A 324 1.16 4.63 -13.29
CA PHE A 324 0.06 5.14 -14.13
C PHE A 324 -1.16 4.23 -14.08
N VAL A 325 -0.95 2.92 -14.03
CA VAL A 325 -2.08 1.97 -13.88
C VAL A 325 -2.72 2.11 -12.49
N PHE A 326 -1.92 2.36 -11.45
CA PHE A 326 -2.45 2.68 -10.12
C PHE A 326 -3.37 3.90 -10.17
N ALA A 327 -2.90 5.01 -10.76
CA ALA A 327 -3.70 6.22 -10.88
C ALA A 327 -5.03 5.97 -11.64
N ALA A 328 -4.97 5.24 -12.76
CA ALA A 328 -6.15 4.92 -13.56
C ALA A 328 -7.11 3.96 -12.83
N ALA A 329 -6.60 2.93 -12.15
CA ALA A 329 -7.42 1.94 -11.45
C ALA A 329 -8.25 2.55 -10.31
N PHE A 330 -7.75 3.60 -9.65
CA PHE A 330 -8.47 4.30 -8.59
C PHE A 330 -9.32 5.47 -9.10
N ALA A 331 -8.99 6.05 -10.25
CA ALA A 331 -9.79 7.11 -10.84
C ALA A 331 -10.98 6.60 -11.69
N LEU A 332 -10.83 5.48 -12.40
CA LEU A 332 -11.92 4.93 -13.22
C LEU A 332 -13.20 4.66 -12.42
N PRO A 333 -13.18 4.04 -11.22
CA PRO A 333 -14.40 3.86 -10.43
C PRO A 333 -15.12 5.17 -10.13
N THR A 334 -14.42 6.29 -9.95
CA THR A 334 -15.06 7.60 -9.70
C THR A 334 -15.78 8.15 -10.91
N LYS A 335 -15.43 7.68 -12.11
CA LYS A 335 -16.04 8.10 -13.38
C LYS A 335 -17.19 7.19 -13.83
N ILE A 336 -17.10 5.89 -13.50
CA ILE A 336 -18.06 4.88 -13.98
C ILE A 336 -19.13 4.49 -12.95
N LEU A 337 -18.96 4.86 -11.69
CA LEU A 337 -19.90 4.53 -10.62
C LEU A 337 -20.65 5.76 -10.16
N SER A 338 -21.93 5.58 -9.78
CA SER A 338 -22.70 6.62 -9.10
C SER A 338 -22.04 6.99 -7.76
N GLN A 339 -22.26 8.21 -7.28
CA GLN A 339 -21.68 8.69 -6.02
C GLN A 339 -21.94 7.77 -4.82
N ARG A 340 -23.05 7.02 -4.84
CA ARG A 340 -23.43 6.06 -3.80
C ARG A 340 -22.56 4.80 -3.80
N LEU A 341 -22.02 4.40 -4.93
CA LEU A 341 -21.29 3.14 -5.14
C LEU A 341 -19.79 3.31 -5.25
N VAL A 342 -19.29 4.54 -5.47
CA VAL A 342 -17.86 4.85 -5.66
C VAL A 342 -17.00 4.32 -4.51
N GLY A 343 -17.41 4.55 -3.27
CA GLY A 343 -16.64 4.11 -2.09
C GLY A 343 -16.45 2.59 -2.05
N THR A 344 -17.54 1.85 -2.27
CA THR A 344 -17.51 0.38 -2.31
C THR A 344 -16.70 -0.13 -3.51
N GLY A 345 -16.84 0.50 -4.67
CA GLY A 345 -16.07 0.15 -5.88
C GLY A 345 -14.58 0.35 -5.71
N ILE A 346 -14.14 1.48 -5.14
CA ILE A 346 -12.75 1.73 -4.78
C ILE A 346 -12.26 0.70 -3.75
N GLY A 347 -13.09 0.35 -2.77
CA GLY A 347 -12.80 -0.71 -1.80
C GLY A 347 -12.53 -2.06 -2.46
N MET A 348 -13.33 -2.44 -3.48
CA MET A 348 -13.09 -3.68 -4.26
C MET A 348 -11.77 -3.64 -5.02
N VAL A 349 -11.42 -2.51 -5.64
CA VAL A 349 -10.13 -2.34 -6.31
C VAL A 349 -8.98 -2.48 -5.30
N ASN A 350 -9.09 -1.80 -4.16
CA ASN A 350 -8.08 -1.89 -3.11
C ASN A 350 -7.92 -3.31 -2.57
N PHE A 351 -9.04 -4.03 -2.35
CA PHE A 351 -9.01 -5.42 -1.94
C PHE A 351 -8.21 -6.30 -2.92
N GLY A 352 -8.36 -6.10 -4.24
CA GLY A 352 -7.55 -6.78 -5.25
C GLY A 352 -6.05 -6.59 -5.02
N GLY A 353 -5.61 -5.36 -4.75
CA GLY A 353 -4.22 -5.06 -4.43
C GLY A 353 -3.72 -5.69 -3.13
N GLN A 354 -4.56 -5.78 -2.10
CA GLN A 354 -4.19 -6.43 -0.83
C GLN A 354 -4.14 -7.97 -0.97
N LEU A 355 -5.04 -8.54 -1.76
CA LEU A 355 -5.00 -9.97 -2.11
C LEU A 355 -3.70 -10.31 -2.86
N ALA A 356 -3.24 -9.44 -3.76
CA ALA A 356 -1.94 -9.58 -4.40
C ALA A 356 -0.79 -9.57 -3.37
N GLY A 357 -0.89 -8.75 -2.33
CA GLY A 357 0.05 -8.72 -1.21
C GLY A 357 0.12 -10.03 -0.43
N PHE A 358 -1.01 -10.73 -0.32
CA PHE A 358 -1.03 -12.08 0.26
C PHE A 358 -0.44 -13.13 -0.68
N VAL A 359 -0.81 -13.11 -1.96
CA VAL A 359 -0.42 -14.15 -2.92
C VAL A 359 1.04 -14.01 -3.35
N SER A 360 1.51 -12.80 -3.67
CA SER A 360 2.79 -12.64 -4.36
C SER A 360 4.02 -13.03 -3.54
N PRO A 361 4.20 -12.58 -2.28
CA PRO A 361 5.37 -12.98 -1.51
C PRO A 361 5.42 -14.48 -1.27
N MET A 362 4.27 -15.10 -1.02
CA MET A 362 4.17 -16.56 -0.83
C MET A 362 4.50 -17.31 -2.12
N ALA A 363 3.93 -16.92 -3.26
CA ALA A 363 4.20 -17.53 -4.54
C ALA A 363 5.68 -17.45 -4.92
N ILE A 364 6.30 -16.27 -4.76
CA ILE A 364 7.74 -16.08 -5.01
C ILE A 364 8.56 -16.96 -4.07
N GLY A 365 8.22 -17.02 -2.78
CA GLY A 365 8.90 -17.87 -1.81
C GLY A 365 8.90 -19.35 -2.21
N PHE A 366 7.73 -19.87 -2.61
CA PHE A 366 7.61 -21.26 -3.10
C PHE A 366 8.37 -21.49 -4.41
N LEU A 367 8.29 -20.57 -5.38
CA LEU A 367 9.01 -20.68 -6.65
C LEU A 367 10.53 -20.69 -6.42
N VAL A 368 11.06 -19.77 -5.62
CA VAL A 368 12.49 -19.71 -5.28
C VAL A 368 12.92 -20.95 -4.49
N SER A 369 12.09 -21.44 -3.59
CA SER A 369 12.38 -22.67 -2.84
C SER A 369 12.45 -23.91 -3.74
N TYR A 370 11.56 -24.01 -4.73
CA TYR A 370 11.48 -25.15 -5.64
C TYR A 370 12.57 -25.11 -6.73
N TYR A 371 12.69 -23.97 -7.43
CA TYR A 371 13.64 -23.85 -8.56
C TYR A 371 15.04 -23.44 -8.14
N LYS A 372 15.26 -23.05 -6.88
CA LYS A 372 16.55 -22.59 -6.32
C LYS A 372 17.14 -21.36 -7.03
N THR A 373 16.34 -20.61 -7.77
CA THR A 373 16.71 -19.39 -8.50
C THR A 373 15.60 -18.34 -8.42
N TYR A 374 15.97 -17.07 -8.50
CA TYR A 374 15.01 -15.95 -8.61
C TYR A 374 14.44 -15.77 -10.02
N ASP A 375 14.96 -16.47 -11.02
CA ASP A 375 14.46 -16.42 -12.40
C ASP A 375 12.97 -16.75 -12.47
N SER A 376 12.56 -17.79 -11.73
CA SER A 376 11.17 -18.20 -11.64
C SER A 376 10.27 -17.11 -11.04
N ALA A 377 10.77 -16.32 -10.09
CA ALA A 377 10.07 -15.20 -9.52
C ALA A 377 9.88 -14.08 -10.55
N PHE A 378 10.93 -13.72 -11.31
CA PHE A 378 10.81 -12.73 -12.38
C PHE A 378 9.85 -13.18 -13.46
N LEU A 379 9.92 -14.44 -13.91
CA LEU A 379 8.98 -14.99 -14.90
C LEU A 379 7.53 -14.98 -14.40
N PHE A 380 7.29 -15.26 -13.13
CA PHE A 380 5.97 -15.12 -12.51
C PHE A 380 5.46 -13.67 -12.57
N LEU A 381 6.29 -12.69 -12.23
CA LEU A 381 5.91 -11.28 -12.28
C LEU A 381 5.71 -10.77 -13.71
N ILE A 382 6.52 -11.22 -14.67
CA ILE A 382 6.33 -10.93 -16.10
C ILE A 382 5.01 -11.55 -16.59
N GLY A 383 4.72 -12.80 -16.23
CA GLY A 383 3.45 -13.44 -16.51
C GLY A 383 2.24 -12.67 -15.96
N ALA A 384 2.37 -12.13 -14.74
CA ALA A 384 1.33 -11.29 -14.15
C ALA A 384 1.11 -10.00 -14.96
N THR A 385 2.17 -9.35 -15.47
CA THR A 385 2.01 -8.17 -16.35
C THR A 385 1.40 -8.53 -17.69
N ALA A 386 1.70 -9.70 -18.26
CA ALA A 386 1.08 -10.19 -19.48
C ALA A 386 -0.43 -10.39 -19.27
N VAL A 387 -0.84 -11.00 -18.17
CA VAL A 387 -2.28 -11.15 -17.80
C VAL A 387 -2.92 -9.77 -17.64
N ALA A 388 -2.28 -8.82 -16.92
CA ALA A 388 -2.80 -7.46 -16.78
C ALA A 388 -2.98 -6.78 -18.14
N THR A 389 -2.01 -6.96 -19.05
CA THR A 389 -2.05 -6.43 -20.41
C THR A 389 -3.25 -6.99 -21.18
N LEU A 390 -3.43 -8.31 -21.21
CA LEU A 390 -4.53 -8.95 -21.90
C LEU A 390 -5.90 -8.49 -21.36
N ILE A 391 -6.04 -8.40 -20.05
CA ILE A 391 -7.28 -7.90 -19.43
C ILE A 391 -7.50 -6.43 -19.80
N SER A 392 -6.46 -5.59 -19.76
CA SER A 392 -6.56 -4.17 -20.11
C SER A 392 -6.93 -3.96 -21.57
N MET A 393 -6.41 -4.77 -22.49
CA MET A 393 -6.80 -4.78 -23.90
C MET A 393 -8.28 -5.14 -24.08
N SER A 394 -8.84 -5.99 -23.23
CA SER A 394 -10.25 -6.37 -23.24
C SER A 394 -11.20 -5.29 -22.70
N LEU A 395 -10.71 -4.18 -22.15
CA LEU A 395 -11.52 -3.05 -21.75
C LEU A 395 -12.12 -2.38 -23.00
N SER A 396 -13.39 -2.01 -22.95
CA SER A 396 -14.04 -1.28 -24.05
C SER A 396 -14.08 0.22 -23.74
N ALA A 397 -13.36 1.00 -24.53
CA ALA A 397 -13.37 2.47 -24.40
C ALA A 397 -14.78 3.04 -24.60
N SER A 398 -15.56 2.49 -25.56
CA SER A 398 -16.94 2.91 -25.80
C SER A 398 -17.87 2.65 -24.61
N LYS A 399 -17.71 1.51 -23.92
CA LYS A 399 -18.47 1.24 -22.68
C LYS A 399 -18.10 2.15 -21.53
N ILE A 400 -16.82 2.51 -21.40
CA ILE A 400 -16.37 3.48 -20.38
C ILE A 400 -17.03 4.83 -20.65
N LEU A 401 -16.98 5.30 -21.90
CA LEU A 401 -17.58 6.59 -22.30
C LEU A 401 -19.11 6.58 -22.14
N SER A 402 -19.80 5.52 -22.55
CA SER A 402 -21.27 5.45 -22.43
C SER A 402 -21.73 5.47 -20.97
N VAL A 403 -21.02 4.81 -20.07
CA VAL A 403 -21.35 4.83 -18.65
C VAL A 403 -21.03 6.19 -18.02
N GLN A 404 -19.94 6.86 -18.44
CA GLN A 404 -19.61 8.21 -18.00
C GLN A 404 -20.68 9.21 -18.41
N GLN A 405 -21.17 9.14 -19.66
CA GLN A 405 -22.23 10.00 -20.18
C GLN A 405 -23.58 9.76 -19.48
N ALA A 406 -23.94 8.51 -19.21
CA ALA A 406 -25.16 8.19 -18.46
C ALA A 406 -25.12 8.80 -17.04
N ASN A 407 -24.00 8.64 -16.31
CA ASN A 407 -23.85 9.21 -14.97
C ASN A 407 -23.81 10.75 -14.98
N ALA A 408 -23.30 11.39 -16.03
CA ALA A 408 -23.29 12.85 -16.17
C ALA A 408 -24.68 13.43 -16.43
N ASN A 409 -25.58 12.67 -17.05
CA ASN A 409 -26.96 13.07 -17.31
C ASN A 409 -27.88 12.85 -16.07
N GLU A 410 -27.45 12.06 -15.08
CA GLU A 410 -28.18 11.80 -13.83
C GLU A 410 -27.75 12.73 -12.67
N ALA A 411 -26.66 13.48 -12.84
CA ALA A 411 -26.09 14.41 -11.84
C ALA A 411 -26.51 15.86 -12.08
#